data_62d4281238d808a12085cde807536086
#
_entry.id   62d4281238d808a12085cde807536086
#
_cell.length_a   1.000
_cell.length_b   1.000
_cell.length_c   1.000
_cell.angle_alpha   90.00
_cell.angle_beta   90.00
_cell.angle_gamma   90.00
#
_symmetry.space_group_name_H-M   'P 1'
#
loop_
_entity.id
_entity.type
_entity.pdbx_description
1 polymer ?
#
loop_
_entity_poly.entity_id
_entity_poly.type
_entity_poly.pdbx_seq_one_letter_code
_entity_poly.pdbx_strand_id
1 'polypeptide(L)'
;MNRTEIKTMFGVDVGFKATVALSLNHLYSRDALASSCYSETSDLSNSAPEGIGDRLVQVLNSFGIRGASVKSVECGPVLVRLNVVLPTGVKISAVESLCDDIAMGLRVSKVSCTKVPEEGVLAIDIPATVRKTVLPGNIKNTDAAGMTLPIELGVTVDGRGKAIDLAKAPHLLIAGMTGSGKSVCINSILASLIKNVDLRDFEMLLIDPKGVELGMYAFLPNCVNNKVLVNSEESMAGLRWLVDEMERRYALLAKYNARNIKAYNEKVATVPLTKTADAKMRYVVCVVDEFADLMMTSGAELTQLVQRLAQKSRAVGIHLVLATQRPSVKVITGDLKANLPYRIAFKVSSAVDSSTILGHGGAERLLGLGDMILSANDVEERVHGVFFSDKAIDDILRFVWMNTFVFFSKKVDFATGAVSTDGNLPVSVDLFNELRGGRPMASTELSEYAKLLSDYEVKCYGKFTRFLMRFYKLSDNVVAKYITNKDAFGGFLQWKSLREVA
;
A
#
# COMPACT_ATOMS: atom_id res chain seq x y z
N MET A 1 -20.36 -26.14 -9.38
CA MET A 1 -20.88 -26.96 -8.25
C MET A 1 -22.31 -26.57 -7.98
N ASN A 2 -23.19 -27.54 -7.85
CA ASN A 2 -24.60 -27.30 -7.52
C ASN A 2 -24.81 -27.29 -5.99
N ARG A 3 -26.02 -26.89 -5.54
CA ARG A 3 -26.38 -26.79 -4.11
C ARG A 3 -26.18 -28.11 -3.35
N THR A 4 -26.46 -29.23 -4.00
CA THR A 4 -26.35 -30.57 -3.43
C THR A 4 -24.89 -30.97 -3.24
N GLU A 5 -24.03 -30.67 -4.21
CA GLU A 5 -22.58 -30.93 -4.14
C GLU A 5 -21.95 -30.15 -3.02
N ILE A 6 -22.34 -28.88 -2.82
CA ILE A 6 -21.88 -28.04 -1.74
C ILE A 6 -22.34 -28.54 -0.38
N LYS A 7 -23.62 -28.93 -0.26
CA LYS A 7 -24.15 -29.52 0.97
C LYS A 7 -23.40 -30.79 1.34
N THR A 8 -23.09 -31.65 0.36
CA THR A 8 -22.32 -32.87 0.57
C THR A 8 -20.88 -32.60 0.97
N MET A 9 -20.26 -31.59 0.38
CA MET A 9 -18.86 -31.24 0.63
C MET A 9 -18.66 -30.56 1.99
N PHE A 10 -19.59 -29.72 2.43
CA PHE A 10 -19.44 -28.92 3.64
C PHE A 10 -20.30 -29.34 4.83
N GLY A 11 -21.16 -30.36 4.65
CA GLY A 11 -22.02 -30.90 5.71
C GLY A 11 -23.08 -29.93 6.24
N VAL A 12 -23.19 -28.74 5.66
CA VAL A 12 -24.11 -27.67 6.07
C VAL A 12 -24.93 -27.24 4.87
N ASP A 13 -26.20 -26.94 5.06
CA ASP A 13 -27.02 -26.26 4.04
C ASP A 13 -26.57 -24.78 3.97
N VAL A 14 -25.39 -24.59 3.43
CA VAL A 14 -24.81 -23.29 3.13
C VAL A 14 -25.58 -22.74 1.94
N GLY A 15 -26.76 -22.24 2.13
CA GLY A 15 -27.61 -21.71 1.08
C GLY A 15 -26.91 -21.05 -0.10
N PHE A 16 -27.60 -20.53 -1.05
CA PHE A 16 -27.11 -19.85 -2.25
C PHE A 16 -25.86 -18.93 -2.04
N LYS A 17 -25.73 -18.31 -0.87
CA LYS A 17 -24.61 -17.44 -0.46
C LYS A 17 -23.22 -18.09 -0.53
N ALA A 18 -23.10 -19.36 -0.13
CA ALA A 18 -21.80 -20.03 -0.15
C ALA A 18 -21.44 -20.59 -1.54
N THR A 19 -22.43 -20.93 -2.34
CA THR A 19 -22.24 -21.34 -3.75
C THR A 19 -21.56 -20.21 -4.53
N VAL A 20 -22.03 -19.00 -4.32
CA VAL A 20 -21.49 -17.80 -4.94
C VAL A 20 -20.06 -17.54 -4.49
N ALA A 21 -19.76 -17.67 -3.19
CA ALA A 21 -18.41 -17.45 -2.66
C ALA A 21 -17.36 -18.40 -3.25
N LEU A 22 -17.73 -19.65 -3.51
CA LEU A 22 -16.81 -20.66 -4.08
C LEU A 22 -16.55 -20.47 -5.57
N SER A 23 -17.48 -19.88 -6.30
CA SER A 23 -17.35 -19.60 -7.73
C SER A 23 -16.56 -18.32 -8.04
N LEU A 24 -16.38 -17.42 -7.06
CA LEU A 24 -15.64 -16.16 -7.22
C LEU A 24 -14.13 -16.31 -7.50
N ASN A 25 -13.60 -17.52 -7.38
CA ASN A 25 -12.18 -17.80 -7.65
C ASN A 25 -11.76 -17.48 -9.10
N HIS A 26 -12.70 -17.37 -10.04
CA HIS A 26 -12.43 -17.13 -11.45
C HIS A 26 -12.64 -15.70 -11.93
N LEU A 27 -13.29 -14.84 -11.13
CA LEU A 27 -13.72 -13.52 -11.61
C LEU A 27 -12.72 -12.40 -11.40
N TYR A 28 -11.87 -12.50 -10.38
CA TYR A 28 -10.81 -11.53 -10.13
C TYR A 28 -9.48 -12.09 -10.66
N SER A 29 -9.18 -11.83 -11.92
CA SER A 29 -7.86 -12.13 -12.46
C SER A 29 -6.89 -11.00 -12.12
N ARG A 30 -5.90 -11.30 -11.30
CA ARG A 30 -4.78 -10.38 -11.02
C ARG A 30 -4.01 -10.02 -12.29
N ASP A 31 -3.91 -10.95 -13.23
CA ASP A 31 -3.26 -10.72 -14.51
C ASP A 31 -4.05 -9.72 -15.38
N ALA A 32 -5.38 -9.80 -15.36
CA ALA A 32 -6.24 -8.82 -16.03
C ALA A 32 -6.15 -7.43 -15.39
N LEU A 33 -6.12 -7.34 -14.05
CA LEU A 33 -5.85 -6.09 -13.35
C LEU A 33 -4.47 -5.53 -13.71
N ALA A 34 -3.44 -6.37 -13.65
CA ALA A 34 -2.07 -5.97 -13.98
C ALA A 34 -1.96 -5.47 -15.43
N SER A 35 -2.59 -6.15 -16.39
CA SER A 35 -2.53 -5.77 -17.79
C SER A 35 -3.33 -4.51 -18.12
N SER A 36 -4.43 -4.25 -17.42
CA SER A 36 -5.32 -3.10 -17.70
C SER A 36 -4.94 -1.82 -16.96
N CYS A 37 -4.50 -1.93 -15.70
CA CYS A 37 -4.31 -0.77 -14.84
C CYS A 37 -2.84 -0.46 -14.51
N TYR A 38 -1.90 -1.39 -14.76
CA TYR A 38 -0.49 -1.24 -14.42
C TYR A 38 0.44 -1.30 -15.64
N SER A 39 -0.10 -1.16 -16.85
CA SER A 39 0.67 -1.28 -18.10
C SER A 39 1.35 0.03 -18.52
N GLU A 40 0.99 1.17 -17.93
CA GLU A 40 1.59 2.45 -18.29
C GLU A 40 3.10 2.45 -18.01
N THR A 41 3.88 2.78 -19.05
CA THR A 41 5.34 2.90 -18.99
C THR A 41 5.79 4.25 -19.52
N SER A 42 6.90 4.74 -18.99
CA SER A 42 7.63 5.88 -19.53
C SER A 42 9.02 5.45 -19.98
N ASP A 43 9.62 6.17 -20.90
CA ASP A 43 11.03 6.01 -21.20
C ASP A 43 11.86 6.52 -20.01
N LEU A 44 12.57 5.63 -19.31
CA LEU A 44 13.43 5.97 -18.17
C LEU A 44 14.89 6.20 -18.58
N SER A 45 15.24 6.03 -19.86
CA SER A 45 16.60 6.26 -20.32
C SER A 45 17.03 7.70 -20.12
N ASN A 46 18.21 7.89 -19.61
CA ASN A 46 18.83 9.19 -19.37
C ASN A 46 20.31 9.12 -19.71
N SER A 47 20.93 10.27 -19.90
CA SER A 47 22.36 10.36 -20.16
C SER A 47 23.04 11.31 -19.18
N ALA A 48 24.24 11.00 -18.79
CA ALA A 48 25.06 11.93 -18.02
C ALA A 48 25.46 13.11 -18.88
N PRO A 49 25.57 14.33 -18.30
CA PRO A 49 26.19 15.46 -18.98
C PRO A 49 27.61 15.11 -19.41
N GLU A 50 28.00 15.52 -20.62
CA GLU A 50 29.32 15.25 -21.16
C GLU A 50 30.41 15.78 -20.24
N GLY A 51 31.43 14.96 -20.00
CA GLY A 51 32.58 15.33 -19.16
C GLY A 51 32.27 15.56 -17.69
N ILE A 52 31.12 15.15 -17.18
CA ILE A 52 30.68 15.38 -15.80
C ILE A 52 31.63 14.75 -14.77
N GLY A 53 32.21 13.58 -15.07
CA GLY A 53 33.17 12.90 -14.23
C GLY A 53 34.47 13.72 -14.08
N ASP A 54 35.02 14.22 -15.20
CA ASP A 54 36.23 15.04 -15.20
C ASP A 54 36.02 16.38 -14.46
N ARG A 55 34.84 16.98 -14.69
CA ARG A 55 34.45 18.20 -13.97
C ARG A 55 34.36 17.98 -12.46
N LEU A 56 33.78 16.84 -12.04
CA LEU A 56 33.73 16.50 -10.62
C LEU A 56 35.13 16.36 -10.03
N VAL A 57 36.03 15.64 -10.71
CA VAL A 57 37.43 15.48 -10.28
C VAL A 57 38.13 16.83 -10.19
N GLN A 58 37.96 17.75 -11.15
CA GLN A 58 38.51 19.10 -11.09
C GLN A 58 37.97 19.88 -9.89
N VAL A 59 36.67 19.81 -9.61
CA VAL A 59 36.06 20.47 -8.46
C VAL A 59 36.62 19.90 -7.15
N LEU A 60 36.72 18.58 -7.01
CA LEU A 60 37.32 17.94 -5.82
C LEU A 60 38.77 18.34 -5.63
N ASN A 61 39.56 18.40 -6.71
CA ASN A 61 40.95 18.84 -6.66
C ASN A 61 41.05 20.29 -6.18
N SER A 62 40.17 21.21 -6.59
CA SER A 62 40.15 22.62 -6.16
C SER A 62 39.90 22.78 -4.66
N PHE A 63 39.19 21.84 -4.06
CA PHE A 63 38.94 21.75 -2.61
C PHE A 63 39.99 20.92 -1.86
N GLY A 64 41.11 20.59 -2.51
CA GLY A 64 42.24 19.90 -1.88
C GLY A 64 42.09 18.36 -1.84
N ILE A 65 41.04 17.78 -2.40
CA ILE A 65 40.82 16.32 -2.51
C ILE A 65 41.51 15.84 -3.79
N ARG A 66 42.85 15.72 -3.74
CA ARG A 66 43.68 15.35 -4.90
C ARG A 66 43.75 13.82 -5.03
N GLY A 67 43.65 13.30 -6.27
CA GLY A 67 43.77 11.86 -6.56
C GLY A 67 42.45 11.12 -6.45
N ALA A 68 41.32 11.79 -6.31
CA ALA A 68 40.00 11.20 -6.49
C ALA A 68 39.78 10.80 -7.98
N SER A 69 39.11 9.68 -8.21
CA SER A 69 38.78 9.22 -9.56
C SER A 69 37.36 8.72 -9.63
N VAL A 70 36.71 8.93 -10.77
CA VAL A 70 35.36 8.37 -11.02
C VAL A 70 35.50 6.97 -11.57
N LYS A 71 35.02 5.96 -10.84
CA LYS A 71 35.05 4.55 -11.22
C LYS A 71 33.98 4.22 -12.27
N SER A 72 32.77 4.74 -12.07
CA SER A 72 31.62 4.52 -12.96
C SER A 72 30.63 5.67 -12.87
N VAL A 73 29.83 5.82 -13.92
CA VAL A 73 28.71 6.76 -13.98
C VAL A 73 27.45 5.97 -14.31
N GLU A 74 26.45 6.07 -13.45
CA GLU A 74 25.15 5.41 -13.60
C GLU A 74 24.07 6.47 -13.83
N CYS A 75 23.24 6.26 -14.84
CA CYS A 75 22.18 7.19 -15.22
C CYS A 75 20.81 6.60 -14.91
N GLY A 76 20.21 7.10 -13.83
CA GLY A 76 18.85 6.75 -13.47
C GLY A 76 17.81 7.75 -14.02
N PRO A 77 16.53 7.50 -13.78
CA PRO A 77 15.45 8.33 -14.33
C PRO A 77 15.44 9.77 -13.77
N VAL A 78 15.98 9.98 -12.59
CA VAL A 78 15.93 11.27 -11.86
C VAL A 78 17.30 11.76 -11.45
N LEU A 79 18.28 10.86 -11.36
CA LEU A 79 19.64 11.12 -10.92
C LEU A 79 20.68 10.57 -11.87
N VAL A 80 21.85 11.19 -11.83
CA VAL A 80 23.10 10.62 -12.32
C VAL A 80 23.99 10.38 -11.10
N ARG A 81 24.45 9.16 -10.92
CA ARG A 81 25.36 8.73 -9.86
C ARG A 81 26.77 8.60 -10.39
N LEU A 82 27.70 9.28 -9.72
CA LEU A 82 29.12 9.16 -9.98
C LEU A 82 29.74 8.39 -8.81
N ASN A 83 30.22 7.17 -9.07
CA ASN A 83 30.90 6.34 -8.09
C ASN A 83 32.37 6.76 -8.02
N VAL A 84 32.75 7.40 -6.93
CA VAL A 84 34.07 8.02 -6.76
C VAL A 84 34.94 7.20 -5.83
N VAL A 85 36.12 6.85 -6.26
CA VAL A 85 37.18 6.30 -5.41
C VAL A 85 37.92 7.46 -4.79
N LEU A 86 37.92 7.55 -3.46
CA LEU A 86 38.66 8.55 -2.72
C LEU A 86 40.08 8.04 -2.40
N PRO A 87 41.09 8.91 -2.43
CA PRO A 87 42.44 8.51 -2.05
C PRO A 87 42.54 8.22 -0.56
N THR A 88 43.49 7.34 -0.21
CA THR A 88 43.75 6.95 1.18
C THR A 88 44.05 8.18 2.05
N GLY A 89 43.38 8.25 3.21
CA GLY A 89 43.56 9.36 4.17
C GLY A 89 42.53 10.49 4.03
N VAL A 90 41.71 10.51 2.97
CA VAL A 90 40.61 11.47 2.85
C VAL A 90 39.44 10.98 3.67
N LYS A 91 38.95 11.80 4.59
CA LYS A 91 37.74 11.51 5.36
C LYS A 91 36.49 11.72 4.48
N ILE A 92 35.58 10.75 4.47
CA ILE A 92 34.31 10.86 3.74
C ILE A 92 33.52 12.09 4.20
N SER A 93 33.52 12.40 5.51
CA SER A 93 32.85 13.58 6.07
C SER A 93 33.37 14.90 5.50
N ALA A 94 34.65 14.97 5.06
CA ALA A 94 35.18 16.14 4.39
C ALA A 94 34.51 16.35 3.03
N VAL A 95 34.24 15.28 2.28
CA VAL A 95 33.52 15.37 1.00
C VAL A 95 32.03 15.68 1.23
N GLU A 96 31.42 15.03 2.22
CA GLU A 96 30.01 15.27 2.59
C GLU A 96 29.75 16.73 2.97
N SER A 97 30.68 17.38 3.65
CA SER A 97 30.58 18.80 4.01
C SER A 97 30.68 19.74 2.81
N LEU A 98 31.31 19.31 1.71
CA LEU A 98 31.50 20.11 0.49
C LEU A 98 30.36 19.90 -0.55
N CYS A 99 29.30 19.20 -0.22
CA CYS A 99 28.24 18.91 -1.19
C CYS A 99 27.66 20.18 -1.84
N ASP A 100 27.49 21.24 -1.09
CA ASP A 100 26.94 22.50 -1.63
C ASP A 100 27.97 23.23 -2.53
N ASP A 101 29.23 23.19 -2.16
CA ASP A 101 30.34 23.74 -2.96
C ASP A 101 30.54 22.93 -4.26
N ILE A 102 30.43 21.58 -4.16
CA ILE A 102 30.47 20.70 -5.33
C ILE A 102 29.26 20.99 -6.25
N ALA A 103 28.09 21.24 -5.69
CA ALA A 103 26.90 21.59 -6.48
C ALA A 103 27.10 22.88 -7.27
N MET A 104 27.71 23.91 -6.62
CA MET A 104 28.09 25.16 -7.27
C MET A 104 29.13 24.93 -8.38
N GLY A 105 30.19 24.17 -8.09
CA GLY A 105 31.25 23.86 -9.07
C GLY A 105 30.74 23.08 -10.29
N LEU A 106 29.80 22.17 -10.09
CA LEU A 106 29.16 21.39 -11.17
C LEU A 106 28.00 22.13 -11.86
N ARG A 107 27.55 23.26 -11.30
CA ARG A 107 26.39 24.06 -11.76
C ARG A 107 25.09 23.21 -11.75
N VAL A 108 24.88 22.42 -10.69
CA VAL A 108 23.68 21.65 -10.46
C VAL A 108 22.95 22.18 -9.23
N SER A 109 21.65 21.91 -9.15
CA SER A 109 20.83 22.45 -8.05
C SER A 109 21.14 21.82 -6.69
N LYS A 110 21.66 20.59 -6.68
CA LYS A 110 21.93 19.84 -5.45
C LYS A 110 22.90 18.69 -5.69
N VAL A 111 23.65 18.33 -4.66
CA VAL A 111 24.51 17.13 -4.62
C VAL A 111 24.23 16.39 -3.32
N SER A 112 24.21 15.07 -3.37
CA SER A 112 24.16 14.21 -2.19
C SER A 112 25.22 13.11 -2.30
N CYS A 113 25.74 12.70 -1.15
CA CYS A 113 26.75 11.66 -1.04
C CYS A 113 26.18 10.46 -0.31
N THR A 114 26.43 9.25 -0.83
CA THR A 114 26.04 7.98 -0.22
C THR A 114 27.25 7.07 -0.14
N LYS A 115 27.48 6.45 1.01
CA LYS A 115 28.59 5.50 1.21
C LYS A 115 28.20 4.16 0.59
N VAL A 116 29.10 3.59 -0.20
CA VAL A 116 28.98 2.24 -0.75
C VAL A 116 30.21 1.43 -0.32
N PRO A 117 30.23 0.94 0.95
CA PRO A 117 31.42 0.30 1.52
C PRO A 117 31.83 -0.97 0.78
N GLU A 118 30.88 -1.73 0.29
CA GLU A 118 31.09 -3.00 -0.42
C GLU A 118 31.91 -2.80 -1.71
N GLU A 119 31.74 -1.66 -2.36
CA GLU A 119 32.46 -1.28 -3.58
C GLU A 119 33.71 -0.42 -3.32
N GLY A 120 33.88 0.07 -2.10
CA GLY A 120 34.95 0.98 -1.73
C GLY A 120 34.82 2.35 -2.37
N VAL A 121 33.60 2.80 -2.67
CA VAL A 121 33.34 4.08 -3.34
C VAL A 121 32.43 4.98 -2.53
N LEU A 122 32.52 6.27 -2.80
CA LEU A 122 31.55 7.26 -2.40
C LEU A 122 30.68 7.60 -3.63
N ALA A 123 29.40 7.25 -3.57
CA ALA A 123 28.45 7.63 -4.61
C ALA A 123 28.09 9.10 -4.45
N ILE A 124 28.35 9.90 -5.48
CA ILE A 124 27.96 11.31 -5.57
C ILE A 124 26.81 11.41 -6.56
N ASP A 125 25.64 11.71 -6.03
CA ASP A 125 24.40 11.79 -6.81
C ASP A 125 24.11 13.23 -7.18
N ILE A 126 23.89 13.49 -8.47
CA ILE A 126 23.49 14.79 -9.03
C ILE A 126 22.13 14.65 -9.74
N PRO A 127 21.32 15.71 -9.82
CA PRO A 127 20.08 15.67 -10.58
C PRO A 127 20.33 15.38 -12.06
N ALA A 128 19.52 14.50 -12.63
CA ALA A 128 19.50 14.31 -14.08
C ALA A 128 19.02 15.59 -14.79
N THR A 129 19.49 15.83 -16.00
CA THR A 129 19.12 16.99 -16.82
C THR A 129 17.61 17.01 -17.08
N VAL A 130 17.05 15.85 -17.36
CA VAL A 130 15.60 15.65 -17.50
C VAL A 130 15.14 14.64 -16.47
N ARG A 131 14.24 15.05 -15.58
CA ARG A 131 13.64 14.14 -14.60
C ARG A 131 12.49 13.40 -15.24
N LYS A 132 12.54 12.08 -15.17
CA LYS A 132 11.52 11.20 -15.72
C LYS A 132 10.65 10.60 -14.63
N THR A 133 9.36 10.50 -14.89
CA THR A 133 8.40 9.91 -13.95
C THR A 133 8.44 8.39 -14.08
N VAL A 134 8.57 7.70 -12.96
CA VAL A 134 8.48 6.24 -12.89
C VAL A 134 7.02 5.85 -12.83
N LEU A 135 6.51 5.18 -13.85
CA LEU A 135 5.14 4.70 -13.94
C LEU A 135 5.04 3.22 -13.52
N PRO A 136 3.85 2.71 -13.18
CA PRO A 136 3.69 1.34 -12.69
C PRO A 136 4.26 0.26 -13.59
N GLY A 137 4.15 0.39 -14.90
CA GLY A 137 4.70 -0.56 -15.88
C GLY A 137 6.22 -0.51 -16.04
N ASN A 138 6.89 0.51 -15.45
CA ASN A 138 8.35 0.56 -15.41
C ASN A 138 8.95 -0.36 -14.36
N ILE A 139 8.16 -0.78 -13.36
CA ILE A 139 8.63 -1.67 -12.30
C ILE A 139 8.64 -3.09 -12.83
N LYS A 140 9.75 -3.44 -13.48
CA LYS A 140 10.00 -4.79 -14.01
C LYS A 140 11.09 -5.46 -13.17
N ASN A 141 11.11 -6.80 -13.21
CA ASN A 141 12.15 -7.60 -12.55
C ASN A 141 12.28 -7.30 -11.04
N THR A 142 11.15 -7.08 -10.37
CA THR A 142 11.15 -7.04 -8.92
C THR A 142 11.17 -8.45 -8.36
N ASP A 143 11.84 -8.64 -7.20
CA ASP A 143 11.78 -9.89 -6.43
C ASP A 143 10.41 -10.11 -5.75
N ALA A 144 9.33 -9.48 -6.25
CA ALA A 144 7.99 -9.57 -5.68
C ALA A 144 7.41 -10.99 -5.76
N ALA A 145 7.88 -11.80 -6.71
CA ALA A 145 7.51 -13.20 -6.81
C ALA A 145 7.92 -13.98 -5.55
N GLY A 146 6.93 -14.55 -4.85
CA GLY A 146 7.16 -15.27 -3.58
C GLY A 146 7.11 -14.42 -2.32
N MET A 147 6.91 -13.11 -2.42
CA MET A 147 6.58 -12.25 -1.29
C MET A 147 5.13 -12.48 -0.84
N THR A 148 4.89 -12.31 0.46
CA THR A 148 3.54 -12.48 1.04
C THR A 148 2.70 -11.23 0.89
N LEU A 149 3.27 -10.06 1.23
CA LEU A 149 2.67 -8.74 1.11
C LEU A 149 3.61 -7.81 0.35
N PRO A 150 3.77 -8.01 -0.97
CA PRO A 150 4.70 -7.24 -1.77
C PRO A 150 4.26 -5.78 -1.92
N ILE A 151 5.20 -4.88 -1.70
CA ILE A 151 5.07 -3.45 -1.94
C ILE A 151 6.11 -3.06 -2.98
N GLU A 152 5.66 -2.66 -4.14
CA GLU A 152 6.49 -2.12 -5.21
C GLU A 152 6.73 -0.63 -4.94
N LEU A 153 7.95 -0.27 -4.54
CA LEU A 153 8.28 1.09 -4.13
C LEU A 153 8.63 2.00 -5.31
N GLY A 154 9.28 1.46 -6.33
CA GLY A 154 9.77 2.24 -7.47
C GLY A 154 11.00 1.63 -8.12
N VAL A 155 11.94 2.46 -8.54
CA VAL A 155 13.20 2.03 -9.15
C VAL A 155 14.42 2.60 -8.43
N THR A 156 15.48 1.84 -8.39
CA THR A 156 16.79 2.27 -7.86
C THR A 156 17.48 3.21 -8.83
N VAL A 157 18.61 3.80 -8.43
CA VAL A 157 19.36 4.73 -9.29
C VAL A 157 19.82 4.08 -10.59
N ASP A 158 20.15 2.79 -10.57
CA ASP A 158 20.52 2.00 -11.74
C ASP A 158 19.32 1.47 -12.56
N GLY A 159 18.10 1.88 -12.21
CA GLY A 159 16.87 1.56 -12.96
C GLY A 159 16.25 0.20 -12.64
N ARG A 160 16.77 -0.54 -11.66
CA ARG A 160 16.16 -1.81 -11.23
C ARG A 160 14.89 -1.57 -10.41
N GLY A 161 13.87 -2.39 -10.62
CA GLY A 161 12.67 -2.37 -9.79
C GLY A 161 12.97 -2.72 -8.34
N LYS A 162 12.42 -1.94 -7.40
CA LYS A 162 12.55 -2.18 -5.96
C LYS A 162 11.21 -2.52 -5.33
N ALA A 163 11.17 -3.66 -4.67
CA ALA A 163 10.02 -4.10 -3.86
C ALA A 163 10.48 -4.54 -2.47
N ILE A 164 9.57 -4.49 -1.50
CA ILE A 164 9.75 -5.04 -0.16
C ILE A 164 8.55 -5.92 0.20
N ASP A 165 8.79 -6.95 1.03
CA ASP A 165 7.72 -7.78 1.59
C ASP A 165 7.31 -7.23 2.97
N LEU A 166 6.14 -6.61 3.08
CA LEU A 166 5.66 -6.05 4.34
C LEU A 166 5.50 -7.13 5.43
N ALA A 167 5.27 -8.39 5.07
CA ALA A 167 5.23 -9.48 6.03
C ALA A 167 6.61 -9.79 6.65
N LYS A 168 7.70 -9.49 5.93
CA LYS A 168 9.09 -9.60 6.43
C LYS A 168 9.56 -8.28 7.05
N ALA A 169 9.15 -7.15 6.47
CA ALA A 169 9.31 -5.81 7.01
C ALA A 169 8.08 -5.46 7.85
N PRO A 170 8.00 -5.89 9.12
CA PRO A 170 6.72 -5.99 9.81
C PRO A 170 5.99 -4.66 9.92
N HIS A 171 6.73 -3.57 10.00
CA HIS A 171 6.18 -2.24 10.15
C HIS A 171 7.04 -1.25 9.38
N LEU A 172 6.39 -0.25 8.80
CA LEU A 172 7.00 0.74 7.93
C LEU A 172 6.71 2.15 8.48
N LEU A 173 7.75 2.94 8.65
CA LEU A 173 7.66 4.36 8.92
C LEU A 173 7.92 5.14 7.63
N ILE A 174 7.03 6.08 7.31
CA ILE A 174 7.15 6.94 6.13
C ILE A 174 7.15 8.40 6.59
N ALA A 175 8.20 9.14 6.32
CA ALA A 175 8.25 10.54 6.73
C ALA A 175 8.83 11.45 5.63
N GLY A 176 8.33 12.69 5.58
CA GLY A 176 8.78 13.70 4.63
C GLY A 176 7.88 14.93 4.61
N MET A 177 8.41 16.06 4.17
CA MET A 177 7.65 17.31 4.09
C MET A 177 6.51 17.23 3.05
N THR A 178 5.57 18.15 3.12
CA THR A 178 4.50 18.30 2.13
C THR A 178 5.07 18.44 0.71
N GLY A 179 4.49 17.74 -0.26
CA GLY A 179 4.95 17.74 -1.66
C GLY A 179 6.21 16.89 -1.91
N SER A 180 6.73 16.16 -0.93
CA SER A 180 7.91 15.30 -1.09
C SER A 180 7.61 13.97 -1.82
N GLY A 181 6.34 13.52 -1.84
CA GLY A 181 5.91 12.27 -2.43
C GLY A 181 5.29 11.27 -1.43
N LYS A 182 5.12 11.65 -0.14
CA LYS A 182 4.58 10.77 0.91
C LYS A 182 3.20 10.18 0.57
N SER A 183 2.22 11.00 0.21
CA SER A 183 0.86 10.54 -0.13
C SER A 183 0.85 9.66 -1.38
N VAL A 184 1.66 10.01 -2.38
CA VAL A 184 1.84 9.17 -3.58
C VAL A 184 2.42 7.79 -3.21
N CYS A 185 3.38 7.75 -2.29
CA CYS A 185 3.94 6.48 -1.81
C CYS A 185 2.91 5.63 -1.08
N ILE A 186 2.07 6.23 -0.22
CA ILE A 186 0.99 5.50 0.46
C ILE A 186 0.02 4.91 -0.57
N ASN A 187 -0.38 5.69 -1.57
CA ASN A 187 -1.22 5.22 -2.66
C ASN A 187 -0.55 4.09 -3.45
N SER A 188 0.77 4.20 -3.70
CA SER A 188 1.55 3.14 -4.36
C SER A 188 1.59 1.85 -3.54
N ILE A 189 1.72 1.94 -2.21
CA ILE A 189 1.67 0.80 -1.30
C ILE A 189 0.32 0.10 -1.39
N LEU A 190 -0.78 0.85 -1.30
CA LEU A 190 -2.13 0.30 -1.38
C LEU A 190 -2.40 -0.31 -2.76
N ALA A 191 -2.04 0.39 -3.84
CA ALA A 191 -2.16 -0.12 -5.20
C ALA A 191 -1.34 -1.40 -5.41
N SER A 192 -0.12 -1.45 -4.89
CA SER A 192 0.75 -2.64 -4.97
C SER A 192 0.15 -3.84 -4.23
N LEU A 193 -0.40 -3.64 -3.03
CA LEU A 193 -1.09 -4.70 -2.28
C LEU A 193 -2.33 -5.20 -3.03
N ILE A 194 -3.14 -4.30 -3.59
CA ILE A 194 -4.32 -4.65 -4.38
C ILE A 194 -3.95 -5.44 -5.63
N LYS A 195 -2.84 -5.06 -6.29
CA LYS A 195 -2.31 -5.76 -7.47
C LYS A 195 -1.83 -7.18 -7.14
N ASN A 196 -1.04 -7.31 -6.08
CA ASN A 196 -0.21 -8.49 -5.87
C ASN A 196 -0.80 -9.49 -4.85
N VAL A 197 -1.75 -9.07 -4.01
CA VAL A 197 -2.35 -9.89 -2.95
C VAL A 197 -3.83 -10.11 -3.22
N ASP A 198 -4.30 -11.34 -3.03
CA ASP A 198 -5.75 -11.59 -3.11
C ASP A 198 -6.48 -10.80 -2.01
N LEU A 199 -7.53 -10.07 -2.39
CA LEU A 199 -8.32 -9.26 -1.45
C LEU A 199 -8.95 -10.07 -0.31
N ARG A 200 -9.03 -11.40 -0.47
CA ARG A 200 -9.48 -12.34 0.57
C ARG A 200 -8.39 -12.69 1.58
N ASP A 201 -7.13 -12.38 1.28
CA ASP A 201 -5.98 -12.75 2.10
C ASP A 201 -5.50 -11.63 2.99
N PHE A 202 -5.96 -10.38 2.77
CA PHE A 202 -5.62 -9.25 3.62
C PHE A 202 -6.80 -8.31 3.86
N GLU A 203 -6.73 -7.56 4.95
CA GLU A 203 -7.66 -6.51 5.37
C GLU A 203 -6.89 -5.22 5.57
N MET A 204 -7.55 -4.10 5.33
CA MET A 204 -6.99 -2.76 5.55
C MET A 204 -7.75 -2.03 6.65
N LEU A 205 -7.05 -1.56 7.67
CA LEU A 205 -7.55 -0.56 8.61
C LEU A 205 -6.93 0.78 8.22
N LEU A 206 -7.76 1.70 7.74
CA LEU A 206 -7.31 2.98 7.21
C LEU A 206 -7.65 4.12 8.18
N ILE A 207 -6.64 4.87 8.56
CA ILE A 207 -6.74 6.02 9.47
C ILE A 207 -6.20 7.25 8.74
N ASP A 208 -7.08 8.21 8.49
CA ASP A 208 -6.75 9.47 7.83
C ASP A 208 -7.44 10.62 8.56
N PRO A 209 -6.76 11.25 9.53
CA PRO A 209 -7.35 12.32 10.34
C PRO A 209 -7.81 13.52 9.52
N LYS A 210 -7.28 13.72 8.33
CA LYS A 210 -7.68 14.80 7.41
C LYS A 210 -8.83 14.41 6.49
N GLY A 211 -9.07 13.10 6.29
CA GLY A 211 -10.14 12.56 5.46
C GLY A 211 -10.00 12.81 3.95
N VAL A 212 -8.79 13.12 3.48
CA VAL A 212 -8.54 13.57 2.09
C VAL A 212 -7.93 12.48 1.24
N GLU A 213 -6.92 11.77 1.77
CA GLU A 213 -6.05 10.89 0.98
C GLU A 213 -6.60 9.47 0.84
N LEU A 214 -7.14 8.90 1.91
CA LEU A 214 -7.50 7.47 1.96
C LEU A 214 -9.00 7.21 1.71
N GLY A 215 -9.82 8.24 1.64
CA GLY A 215 -11.28 8.12 1.54
C GLY A 215 -11.77 7.26 0.36
N MET A 216 -11.03 7.22 -0.73
CA MET A 216 -11.36 6.45 -1.93
C MET A 216 -11.30 4.93 -1.73
N TYR A 217 -10.47 4.45 -0.80
CA TYR A 217 -10.29 3.03 -0.51
C TYR A 217 -11.36 2.45 0.43
N ALA A 218 -12.19 3.29 1.05
CA ALA A 218 -13.23 2.85 2.00
C ALA A 218 -14.22 1.85 1.40
N PHE A 219 -14.41 1.89 0.08
CA PHE A 219 -15.38 1.04 -0.62
C PHE A 219 -14.83 -0.34 -1.00
N LEU A 220 -13.55 -0.59 -0.79
CA LEU A 220 -12.97 -1.89 -1.09
C LEU A 220 -13.49 -2.95 -0.13
N PRO A 221 -13.72 -4.19 -0.62
CA PRO A 221 -14.30 -5.27 0.17
C PRO A 221 -13.43 -5.71 1.34
N ASN A 222 -12.14 -5.43 1.28
CA ASN A 222 -11.16 -5.75 2.32
C ASN A 222 -10.82 -4.54 3.23
N CYS A 223 -11.55 -3.42 3.10
CA CYS A 223 -11.44 -2.32 4.05
C CYS A 223 -12.31 -2.60 5.28
N VAL A 224 -11.72 -2.61 6.46
CA VAL A 224 -12.43 -2.85 7.74
C VAL A 224 -13.56 -1.84 7.91
N ASN A 225 -14.76 -2.33 8.21
CA ASN A 225 -15.98 -1.54 8.35
C ASN A 225 -16.39 -0.73 7.08
N ASN A 226 -15.74 -0.95 5.94
CA ASN A 226 -15.89 -0.12 4.73
C ASN A 226 -15.79 1.38 5.06
N LYS A 227 -14.87 1.75 5.94
CA LYS A 227 -14.75 3.10 6.48
C LYS A 227 -13.28 3.46 6.68
N VAL A 228 -12.96 4.72 6.40
CA VAL A 228 -11.72 5.34 6.86
C VAL A 228 -12.01 6.05 8.18
N LEU A 229 -11.16 5.85 9.17
CA LEU A 229 -11.28 6.48 10.48
C LEU A 229 -10.68 7.88 10.41
N VAL A 230 -11.51 8.89 10.59
CA VAL A 230 -11.11 10.30 10.40
C VAL A 230 -10.99 11.08 11.71
N ASN A 231 -11.70 10.66 12.77
CA ASN A 231 -11.59 11.33 14.06
C ASN A 231 -10.67 10.58 15.02
N SER A 232 -10.11 11.31 15.99
CA SER A 232 -9.14 10.77 16.94
C SER A 232 -9.71 9.63 17.79
N GLU A 233 -10.96 9.75 18.25
CA GLU A 233 -11.60 8.74 19.09
C GLU A 233 -11.80 7.41 18.36
N GLU A 234 -12.36 7.45 17.13
CA GLU A 234 -12.51 6.26 16.31
C GLU A 234 -11.15 5.65 15.93
N SER A 235 -10.14 6.49 15.66
CA SER A 235 -8.78 6.04 15.35
C SER A 235 -8.17 5.29 16.53
N MET A 236 -8.31 5.83 17.73
CA MET A 236 -7.84 5.18 18.95
C MET A 236 -8.60 3.88 19.24
N ALA A 237 -9.93 3.87 19.03
CA ALA A 237 -10.74 2.65 19.15
C ALA A 237 -10.31 1.57 18.14
N GLY A 238 -10.01 1.95 16.91
CA GLY A 238 -9.46 1.03 15.90
C GLY A 238 -8.10 0.44 16.28
N LEU A 239 -7.22 1.24 16.88
CA LEU A 239 -5.91 0.76 17.35
C LEU A 239 -6.02 -0.15 18.58
N ARG A 240 -6.94 0.15 19.53
CA ARG A 240 -7.25 -0.76 20.66
C ARG A 240 -7.77 -2.09 20.14
N TRP A 241 -8.72 -2.05 19.19
CA TRP A 241 -9.20 -3.27 18.53
C TRP A 241 -8.07 -4.07 17.88
N LEU A 242 -7.08 -3.44 17.23
CA LEU A 242 -5.93 -4.16 16.66
C LEU A 242 -5.11 -4.89 17.72
N VAL A 243 -4.96 -4.30 18.92
CA VAL A 243 -4.28 -4.95 20.05
C VAL A 243 -5.07 -6.16 20.52
N ASP A 244 -6.38 -6.03 20.67
CA ASP A 244 -7.25 -7.14 21.09
C ASP A 244 -7.28 -8.24 20.04
N GLU A 245 -7.35 -7.90 18.77
CA GLU A 245 -7.25 -8.85 17.64
C GLU A 245 -5.90 -9.57 17.63
N MET A 246 -4.81 -8.86 17.93
CA MET A 246 -3.48 -9.47 18.07
C MET A 246 -3.48 -10.54 19.17
N GLU A 247 -3.99 -10.24 20.34
CA GLU A 247 -4.06 -11.20 21.47
C GLU A 247 -4.99 -12.38 21.14
N ARG A 248 -6.15 -12.12 20.52
CA ARG A 248 -7.04 -13.18 20.02
C ARG A 248 -6.33 -14.12 19.04
N ARG A 249 -5.53 -13.55 18.13
CA ARG A 249 -4.76 -14.35 17.16
C ARG A 249 -3.68 -15.18 17.85
N TYR A 250 -3.01 -14.65 18.87
CA TYR A 250 -2.07 -15.43 19.66
C TYR A 250 -2.72 -16.65 20.34
N ALA A 251 -3.92 -16.48 20.89
CA ALA A 251 -4.68 -17.61 21.44
C ALA A 251 -4.98 -18.68 20.38
N LEU A 252 -5.30 -18.28 19.15
CA LEU A 252 -5.49 -19.21 18.04
C LEU A 252 -4.18 -19.89 17.62
N LEU A 253 -3.07 -19.15 17.54
CA LEU A 253 -1.76 -19.74 17.26
C LEU A 253 -1.41 -20.82 18.31
N ALA A 254 -1.64 -20.54 19.58
CA ALA A 254 -1.42 -21.50 20.66
C ALA A 254 -2.34 -22.73 20.54
N LYS A 255 -3.65 -22.52 20.27
CA LYS A 255 -4.63 -23.60 20.07
C LYS A 255 -4.19 -24.59 18.96
N TYR A 256 -3.62 -24.06 17.88
CA TYR A 256 -3.18 -24.87 16.73
C TYR A 256 -1.69 -25.22 16.79
N ASN A 257 -0.98 -24.88 17.86
CA ASN A 257 0.47 -25.05 17.96
C ASN A 257 1.21 -24.52 16.72
N ALA A 258 0.85 -23.31 16.29
CA ALA A 258 1.40 -22.65 15.12
C ALA A 258 2.36 -21.52 15.54
N ARG A 259 3.48 -21.37 14.85
CA ARG A 259 4.49 -20.34 15.17
C ARG A 259 4.13 -18.96 14.64
N ASN A 260 3.33 -18.91 13.59
CA ASN A 260 2.93 -17.69 12.91
C ASN A 260 1.66 -17.89 12.08
N ILE A 261 1.11 -16.81 11.53
CA ILE A 261 -0.09 -16.81 10.71
C ILE A 261 0.00 -17.77 9.51
N LYS A 262 1.17 -17.88 8.85
CA LYS A 262 1.34 -18.78 7.70
C LYS A 262 1.16 -20.23 8.13
N ALA A 263 1.89 -20.65 9.17
CA ALA A 263 1.77 -22.01 9.70
C ALA A 263 0.36 -22.31 10.25
N TYR A 264 -0.31 -21.33 10.83
CA TYR A 264 -1.71 -21.45 11.24
C TYR A 264 -2.61 -21.70 10.04
N ASN A 265 -2.52 -20.87 9.00
CA ASN A 265 -3.34 -20.98 7.80
C ASN A 265 -3.13 -22.30 7.07
N GLU A 266 -1.90 -22.79 7.02
CA GLU A 266 -1.58 -24.11 6.47
C GLU A 266 -2.27 -25.24 7.28
N LYS A 267 -2.23 -25.16 8.60
CA LYS A 267 -2.88 -26.15 9.46
C LYS A 267 -4.40 -26.11 9.35
N VAL A 268 -5.01 -24.93 9.39
CA VAL A 268 -6.46 -24.79 9.27
C VAL A 268 -6.95 -25.29 7.91
N ALA A 269 -6.21 -25.06 6.83
CA ALA A 269 -6.57 -25.56 5.50
C ALA A 269 -6.61 -27.08 5.40
N THR A 270 -5.90 -27.81 6.27
CA THR A 270 -5.90 -29.28 6.31
C THR A 270 -7.00 -29.88 7.19
N VAL A 271 -7.63 -29.07 8.05
CA VAL A 271 -8.71 -29.52 8.93
C VAL A 271 -10.04 -29.46 8.19
N PRO A 272 -10.81 -30.55 8.12
CA PRO A 272 -12.14 -30.52 7.53
C PRO A 272 -13.03 -29.48 8.20
N LEU A 273 -13.79 -28.71 7.43
CA LEU A 273 -14.71 -27.68 7.92
C LEU A 273 -15.76 -28.22 8.92
N THR A 274 -16.02 -29.52 8.88
CA THR A 274 -16.87 -30.22 9.86
C THR A 274 -16.23 -30.37 11.24
N LYS A 275 -14.91 -30.18 11.35
CA LYS A 275 -14.14 -30.35 12.60
C LYS A 275 -13.66 -29.04 13.23
N THR A 276 -13.75 -27.93 12.52
CA THR A 276 -13.38 -26.63 13.05
C THR A 276 -14.28 -25.53 12.52
N ALA A 277 -14.64 -24.59 13.40
CA ALA A 277 -15.29 -23.34 13.04
C ALA A 277 -14.26 -22.22 12.75
N ASP A 278 -12.97 -22.49 13.00
CA ASP A 278 -11.92 -21.49 12.81
C ASP A 278 -11.57 -21.34 11.33
N ALA A 279 -11.55 -20.12 10.86
CA ALA A 279 -11.28 -19.77 9.48
C ALA A 279 -9.81 -19.34 9.29
N LYS A 280 -9.35 -19.35 8.03
CA LYS A 280 -8.08 -18.75 7.63
C LYS A 280 -7.98 -17.31 8.14
N MET A 281 -6.87 -16.98 8.78
CA MET A 281 -6.57 -15.59 9.17
C MET A 281 -6.12 -14.79 7.95
N ARG A 282 -6.66 -13.58 7.81
CA ARG A 282 -6.19 -12.59 6.85
C ARG A 282 -5.06 -11.77 7.47
N TYR A 283 -4.13 -11.32 6.64
CA TYR A 283 -3.20 -10.28 7.08
C TYR A 283 -3.95 -8.98 7.31
N VAL A 284 -3.54 -8.17 8.28
CA VAL A 284 -4.09 -6.83 8.51
C VAL A 284 -3.00 -5.80 8.26
N VAL A 285 -3.29 -4.86 7.37
CA VAL A 285 -2.43 -3.71 7.10
C VAL A 285 -3.13 -2.46 7.64
N CYS A 286 -2.59 -1.91 8.72
CA CYS A 286 -3.07 -0.64 9.29
C CYS A 286 -2.25 0.49 8.71
N VAL A 287 -2.89 1.41 7.99
CA VAL A 287 -2.26 2.59 7.40
C VAL A 287 -2.73 3.84 8.13
N VAL A 288 -1.76 4.63 8.62
CA VAL A 288 -2.00 5.93 9.25
C VAL A 288 -1.34 7.00 8.39
N ASP A 289 -2.13 7.87 7.76
CA ASP A 289 -1.61 8.90 6.84
C ASP A 289 -0.86 10.02 7.57
N GLU A 290 -1.36 10.46 8.73
CA GLU A 290 -0.69 11.49 9.54
C GLU A 290 -0.66 11.11 11.02
N PHE A 291 0.42 10.44 11.39
CA PHE A 291 0.63 9.95 12.75
C PHE A 291 0.80 11.11 13.77
N ALA A 292 1.37 12.24 13.34
CA ALA A 292 1.59 13.39 14.20
C ALA A 292 0.27 13.98 14.72
N ASP A 293 -0.80 13.98 13.93
CA ASP A 293 -2.08 14.54 14.34
C ASP A 293 -2.70 13.70 15.48
N LEU A 294 -2.57 12.38 15.45
CA LEU A 294 -2.98 11.49 16.54
C LEU A 294 -2.09 11.65 17.78
N MET A 295 -0.78 11.86 17.60
CA MET A 295 0.15 12.10 18.70
C MET A 295 -0.19 13.37 19.49
N MET A 296 -0.73 14.40 18.83
CA MET A 296 -1.12 15.65 19.48
C MET A 296 -2.35 15.50 20.39
N THR A 297 -3.24 14.56 20.06
CA THR A 297 -4.51 14.35 20.79
C THR A 297 -4.44 13.26 21.84
N SER A 298 -3.72 12.18 21.58
CA SER A 298 -3.72 10.95 22.40
C SER A 298 -2.32 10.35 22.56
N GLY A 299 -1.27 11.19 22.59
CA GLY A 299 0.11 10.78 22.43
C GLY A 299 0.61 9.66 23.36
N ALA A 300 0.28 9.70 24.65
CA ALA A 300 0.74 8.69 25.61
C ALA A 300 0.13 7.31 25.31
N GLU A 301 -1.20 7.25 25.17
CA GLU A 301 -1.91 6.00 24.87
C GLU A 301 -1.55 5.47 23.48
N LEU A 302 -1.53 6.36 22.48
CA LEU A 302 -1.14 6.01 21.12
C LEU A 302 0.24 5.35 21.07
N THR A 303 1.21 5.93 21.78
CA THR A 303 2.57 5.39 21.87
C THR A 303 2.57 3.98 22.43
N GLN A 304 1.83 3.72 23.50
CA GLN A 304 1.72 2.39 24.11
C GLN A 304 1.11 1.37 23.18
N LEU A 305 0.00 1.72 22.50
CA LEU A 305 -0.69 0.83 21.56
C LEU A 305 0.22 0.48 20.37
N VAL A 306 0.86 1.49 19.77
CA VAL A 306 1.73 1.30 18.62
C VAL A 306 2.99 0.51 19.00
N GLN A 307 3.61 0.79 20.16
CA GLN A 307 4.74 0.00 20.65
C GLN A 307 4.35 -1.47 20.86
N ARG A 308 3.21 -1.75 21.50
CA ARG A 308 2.74 -3.12 21.73
C ARG A 308 2.51 -3.86 20.40
N LEU A 309 1.87 -3.20 19.43
CA LEU A 309 1.68 -3.76 18.09
C LEU A 309 3.03 -3.98 17.39
N ALA A 310 3.90 -2.99 17.37
CA ALA A 310 5.18 -3.07 16.68
C ALA A 310 6.11 -4.17 17.26
N GLN A 311 6.03 -4.45 18.56
CA GLN A 311 6.83 -5.49 19.20
C GLN A 311 6.30 -6.90 18.95
N LYS A 312 4.99 -7.08 18.86
CA LYS A 312 4.39 -8.42 18.93
C LYS A 312 3.59 -8.84 17.69
N SER A 313 3.09 -7.91 16.88
CA SER A 313 2.04 -8.26 15.90
C SER A 313 2.55 -8.96 14.62
N ARG A 314 3.86 -8.97 14.37
CA ARG A 314 4.47 -9.62 13.19
C ARG A 314 4.05 -11.09 13.03
N ALA A 315 4.15 -11.87 14.09
CA ALA A 315 3.86 -13.31 14.03
C ALA A 315 2.38 -13.60 13.71
N VAL A 316 1.48 -12.71 14.09
CA VAL A 316 0.04 -12.84 13.87
C VAL A 316 -0.46 -12.12 12.62
N GLY A 317 0.45 -11.59 11.79
CA GLY A 317 0.14 -10.99 10.50
C GLY A 317 -0.60 -9.65 10.57
N ILE A 318 -0.25 -8.81 11.56
CA ILE A 318 -0.73 -7.43 11.65
C ILE A 318 0.46 -6.50 11.41
N HIS A 319 0.33 -5.59 10.46
CA HIS A 319 1.41 -4.74 9.98
C HIS A 319 0.98 -3.27 10.01
N LEU A 320 1.89 -2.39 10.44
CA LEU A 320 1.66 -0.96 10.53
C LEU A 320 2.43 -0.23 9.41
N VAL A 321 1.75 0.69 8.75
CA VAL A 321 2.34 1.69 7.86
C VAL A 321 2.03 3.05 8.48
N LEU A 322 3.00 3.64 9.16
CA LEU A 322 2.85 4.90 9.87
C LEU A 322 3.48 6.02 9.06
N ALA A 323 2.70 7.00 8.66
CA ALA A 323 3.21 8.11 7.88
C ALA A 323 3.06 9.44 8.63
N THR A 324 4.00 10.38 8.39
CA THR A 324 3.95 11.71 8.98
C THR A 324 4.65 12.75 8.11
N GLN A 325 4.11 13.96 8.07
CA GLN A 325 4.75 15.14 7.49
C GLN A 325 5.56 15.94 8.52
N ARG A 326 5.48 15.57 9.80
CA ARG A 326 6.15 16.26 10.92
C ARG A 326 7.10 15.32 11.67
N PRO A 327 8.30 15.04 11.12
CA PRO A 327 9.23 14.08 11.70
C PRO A 327 9.98 14.69 12.90
N SER A 328 9.27 15.06 13.95
CA SER A 328 9.87 15.56 15.17
C SER A 328 10.14 14.44 16.17
N VAL A 329 11.09 14.66 17.10
CA VAL A 329 11.41 13.70 18.17
C VAL A 329 10.21 13.40 19.06
N LYS A 330 9.25 14.33 19.17
CA LYS A 330 7.99 14.12 19.92
C LYS A 330 7.05 13.15 19.21
N VAL A 331 7.13 13.05 17.89
CA VAL A 331 6.30 12.17 17.05
C VAL A 331 7.00 10.83 16.83
N ILE A 332 8.28 10.88 16.45
CA ILE A 332 9.11 9.70 16.20
C ILE A 332 10.08 9.54 17.35
N THR A 333 9.63 8.89 18.43
CA THR A 333 10.44 8.63 19.61
C THR A 333 11.50 7.56 19.34
N GLY A 334 12.55 7.52 20.19
CA GLY A 334 13.59 6.49 20.11
C GLY A 334 13.02 5.07 20.18
N ASP A 335 12.08 4.84 21.10
CA ASP A 335 11.43 3.55 21.27
C ASP A 335 10.59 3.15 20.06
N LEU A 336 9.90 4.10 19.44
CA LEU A 336 9.17 3.86 18.21
C LEU A 336 10.11 3.46 17.07
N LYS A 337 11.24 4.20 16.89
CA LYS A 337 12.25 3.87 15.89
C LYS A 337 12.85 2.47 16.06
N ALA A 338 13.11 2.05 17.29
CA ALA A 338 13.67 0.74 17.58
C ALA A 338 12.76 -0.42 17.12
N ASN A 339 11.44 -0.18 17.09
CA ASN A 339 10.43 -1.15 16.69
C ASN A 339 9.97 -1.00 15.23
N LEU A 340 10.47 0.01 14.51
CA LEU A 340 10.18 0.27 13.09
C LEU A 340 11.49 0.22 12.28
N PRO A 341 12.00 -0.99 11.98
CA PRO A 341 13.31 -1.16 11.33
C PRO A 341 13.30 -0.78 9.84
N TYR A 342 12.11 -0.73 9.22
CA TYR A 342 11.95 -0.28 7.85
C TYR A 342 11.43 1.16 7.83
N ARG A 343 12.19 2.05 7.19
CA ARG A 343 11.89 3.47 7.13
C ARG A 343 12.05 4.00 5.72
N ILE A 344 11.12 4.83 5.30
CA ILE A 344 11.19 5.58 4.05
C ILE A 344 11.27 7.05 4.42
N ALA A 345 12.40 7.66 4.13
CA ALA A 345 12.59 9.09 4.27
C ALA A 345 12.48 9.77 2.91
N PHE A 346 11.46 10.57 2.74
CA PHE A 346 11.36 11.55 1.67
C PHE A 346 12.10 12.82 2.06
N LYS A 347 12.15 13.80 1.14
CA LYS A 347 12.75 15.10 1.40
C LYS A 347 12.18 15.73 2.67
N VAL A 348 13.06 16.21 3.51
CA VAL A 348 12.76 16.96 4.74
C VAL A 348 13.39 18.35 4.71
N SER A 349 13.00 19.21 5.66
CA SER A 349 13.46 20.60 5.72
C SER A 349 14.86 20.75 6.28
N SER A 350 15.28 19.83 7.18
CA SER A 350 16.55 19.96 7.90
C SER A 350 17.24 18.61 8.11
N ALA A 351 18.55 18.65 8.37
CA ALA A 351 19.33 17.48 8.78
C ALA A 351 18.86 16.90 10.12
N VAL A 352 18.26 17.74 10.99
CA VAL A 352 17.69 17.30 12.27
C VAL A 352 16.48 16.40 12.02
N ASP A 353 15.60 16.79 11.09
CA ASP A 353 14.45 15.97 10.70
C ASP A 353 14.92 14.64 10.07
N SER A 354 15.93 14.70 9.20
CA SER A 354 16.55 13.49 8.64
C SER A 354 17.07 12.56 9.73
N SER A 355 17.85 13.12 10.69
CA SER A 355 18.38 12.36 11.83
C SER A 355 17.27 11.76 12.71
N THR A 356 16.14 12.45 12.82
CA THR A 356 14.97 11.91 13.52
C THR A 356 14.41 10.67 12.85
N ILE A 357 14.42 10.60 11.53
CA ILE A 357 13.92 9.46 10.75
C ILE A 357 14.98 8.35 10.65
N LEU A 358 16.13 8.68 10.06
CA LEU A 358 17.18 7.74 9.66
C LEU A 358 18.22 7.49 10.77
N GLY A 359 18.44 8.45 11.66
CA GLY A 359 19.53 8.44 12.62
C GLY A 359 20.73 9.32 12.19
N HIS A 360 20.71 9.83 10.97
CA HIS A 360 21.74 10.70 10.38
C HIS A 360 21.12 11.68 9.36
N GLY A 361 21.89 12.66 8.92
CA GLY A 361 21.52 13.56 7.83
C GLY A 361 21.51 12.86 6.47
N GLY A 362 20.87 13.47 5.47
CA GLY A 362 20.83 12.98 4.08
C GLY A 362 19.49 13.21 3.42
N ALA A 363 18.38 12.99 4.13
CA ALA A 363 17.06 13.20 3.55
C ALA A 363 16.74 14.68 3.22
N GLU A 364 17.38 15.64 3.87
CA GLU A 364 17.30 17.06 3.51
C GLU A 364 17.90 17.35 2.14
N ARG A 365 18.76 16.45 1.64
CA ARG A 365 19.42 16.57 0.34
C ARG A 365 18.66 15.90 -0.80
N LEU A 366 17.55 15.22 -0.52
CA LEU A 366 16.70 14.62 -1.53
C LEU A 366 16.06 15.68 -2.43
N LEU A 367 15.73 15.27 -3.66
CA LEU A 367 15.18 16.17 -4.68
C LEU A 367 13.70 16.48 -4.46
N GLY A 368 12.98 15.62 -3.71
CA GLY A 368 11.51 15.63 -3.61
C GLY A 368 10.82 14.92 -4.78
N LEU A 369 9.50 15.02 -4.85
CA LEU A 369 8.69 14.39 -5.91
C LEU A 369 8.95 12.88 -6.07
N GLY A 370 8.97 12.15 -4.97
CA GLY A 370 9.15 10.70 -4.96
C GLY A 370 10.58 10.22 -4.76
N ASP A 371 11.58 11.12 -4.74
CA ASP A 371 12.96 10.76 -4.39
C ASP A 371 13.04 10.46 -2.89
N MET A 372 13.47 9.25 -2.53
CA MET A 372 13.45 8.73 -1.16
C MET A 372 14.68 7.89 -0.82
N ILE A 373 14.96 7.78 0.46
CA ILE A 373 15.89 6.81 1.04
C ILE A 373 15.06 5.73 1.73
N LEU A 374 15.24 4.50 1.30
CA LEU A 374 14.74 3.32 1.98
C LEU A 374 15.84 2.82 2.92
N SER A 375 15.59 2.86 4.23
CA SER A 375 16.42 2.25 5.25
C SER A 375 15.76 0.95 5.71
N ALA A 376 16.45 -0.17 5.54
CA ALA A 376 15.95 -1.51 5.81
C ALA A 376 17.03 -2.33 6.53
N ASN A 377 16.89 -2.57 7.84
CA ASN A 377 17.85 -3.31 8.66
C ASN A 377 19.30 -2.80 8.48
N ASP A 378 19.50 -1.49 8.65
CA ASP A 378 20.79 -0.78 8.52
C ASP A 378 21.40 -0.75 7.11
N VAL A 379 20.69 -1.26 6.10
CA VAL A 379 21.02 -1.08 4.69
C VAL A 379 20.18 0.07 4.13
N GLU A 380 20.82 1.01 3.49
CA GLU A 380 20.16 2.15 2.88
C GLU A 380 20.29 2.13 1.37
N GLU A 381 19.19 2.44 0.72
CA GLU A 381 19.13 2.49 -0.73
C GLU A 381 18.29 3.68 -1.18
N ARG A 382 18.81 4.42 -2.18
CA ARG A 382 18.07 5.51 -2.79
C ARG A 382 17.14 4.97 -3.87
N VAL A 383 15.87 5.32 -3.78
CA VAL A 383 14.82 4.81 -4.66
C VAL A 383 13.99 5.98 -5.18
N HIS A 384 13.58 5.90 -6.45
CA HIS A 384 12.58 6.79 -7.02
C HIS A 384 11.23 6.13 -7.01
N GLY A 385 10.31 6.73 -6.27
CA GLY A 385 8.96 6.24 -6.07
C GLY A 385 8.18 6.15 -7.38
N VAL A 386 7.39 5.09 -7.52
CA VAL A 386 6.43 4.96 -8.59
C VAL A 386 5.31 5.99 -8.42
N PHE A 387 4.90 6.58 -9.51
CA PHE A 387 3.81 7.54 -9.56
C PHE A 387 2.55 6.90 -10.14
N PHE A 388 1.50 6.82 -9.33
CA PHE A 388 0.16 6.54 -9.78
C PHE A 388 -0.61 7.85 -9.92
N SER A 389 -1.12 8.14 -11.10
CA SER A 389 -2.04 9.26 -11.29
C SER A 389 -3.38 8.97 -10.59
N ASP A 390 -4.12 10.01 -10.25
CA ASP A 390 -5.47 9.86 -9.69
C ASP A 390 -6.35 9.00 -10.60
N LYS A 391 -6.21 9.17 -11.93
CA LYS A 391 -6.89 8.34 -12.92
C LYS A 391 -6.48 6.86 -12.81
N ALA A 392 -5.20 6.56 -12.67
CA ALA A 392 -4.73 5.17 -12.55
C ALA A 392 -5.28 4.51 -11.28
N ILE A 393 -5.32 5.24 -10.16
CA ILE A 393 -5.92 4.74 -8.91
C ILE A 393 -7.42 4.54 -9.09
N ASP A 394 -8.13 5.50 -9.68
CA ASP A 394 -9.55 5.36 -9.97
C ASP A 394 -9.83 4.15 -10.88
N ASP A 395 -9.01 3.89 -11.88
CA ASP A 395 -9.14 2.73 -12.78
C ASP A 395 -8.91 1.40 -12.02
N ILE A 396 -7.92 1.34 -11.11
CA ILE A 396 -7.71 0.19 -10.23
C ILE A 396 -8.93 -0.05 -9.36
N LEU A 397 -9.43 0.97 -8.68
CA LEU A 397 -10.58 0.87 -7.79
C LEU A 397 -11.85 0.48 -8.54
N ARG A 398 -12.05 1.03 -9.74
CA ARG A 398 -13.15 0.64 -10.64
C ARG A 398 -13.04 -0.80 -11.07
N PHE A 399 -11.85 -1.23 -11.51
CA PHE A 399 -11.64 -2.61 -11.92
C PHE A 399 -11.94 -3.59 -10.79
N VAL A 400 -11.42 -3.31 -9.59
CA VAL A 400 -11.71 -4.12 -8.39
C VAL A 400 -13.21 -4.14 -8.10
N TRP A 401 -13.86 -2.99 -8.09
CA TRP A 401 -15.29 -2.87 -7.86
C TRP A 401 -16.11 -3.67 -8.87
N MET A 402 -15.78 -3.54 -10.14
CA MET A 402 -16.54 -4.18 -11.22
C MET A 402 -16.38 -5.69 -11.27
N ASN A 403 -15.25 -6.19 -10.80
CA ASN A 403 -14.95 -7.62 -10.80
C ASN A 403 -15.16 -8.31 -9.44
N THR A 404 -15.27 -7.53 -8.35
CA THR A 404 -15.51 -8.05 -7.01
C THR A 404 -16.72 -7.39 -6.37
N PHE A 405 -17.90 -7.67 -6.85
CA PHE A 405 -19.15 -7.27 -6.19
C PHE A 405 -19.41 -8.04 -4.88
N VAL A 406 -18.36 -8.52 -4.25
CA VAL A 406 -18.44 -9.31 -3.01
C VAL A 406 -17.96 -8.45 -1.87
N PHE A 407 -18.90 -7.89 -1.12
CA PHE A 407 -18.57 -7.20 0.11
C PHE A 407 -18.30 -8.19 1.23
N PHE A 408 -17.06 -8.44 1.54
CA PHE A 408 -16.67 -9.05 2.80
C PHE A 408 -16.61 -7.95 3.87
N SER A 409 -17.71 -7.35 4.22
CA SER A 409 -17.71 -6.39 5.29
C SER A 409 -17.65 -7.10 6.64
N LYS A 410 -16.44 -7.22 7.18
CA LYS A 410 -16.26 -7.45 8.60
C LYS A 410 -16.64 -6.16 9.31
N LYS A 411 -17.75 -6.14 10.02
CA LYS A 411 -18.09 -5.07 10.95
C LYS A 411 -17.45 -5.37 12.28
N VAL A 412 -16.61 -4.45 12.72
CA VAL A 412 -15.99 -4.48 14.04
C VAL A 412 -16.63 -3.36 14.86
N ASP A 413 -17.23 -3.70 15.96
CA ASP A 413 -17.54 -2.73 16.99
C ASP A 413 -16.26 -2.47 17.78
N PHE A 414 -15.65 -1.32 17.56
CA PHE A 414 -14.39 -0.96 18.21
C PHE A 414 -14.54 -0.73 19.71
N ALA A 415 -15.75 -0.53 20.24
CA ALA A 415 -15.98 -0.36 21.67
C ALA A 415 -16.02 -1.70 22.41
N THR A 416 -16.61 -2.72 21.81
CA THR A 416 -16.79 -4.05 22.42
C THR A 416 -15.84 -5.11 21.90
N GLY A 417 -15.10 -4.82 20.83
CA GLY A 417 -14.29 -5.80 20.10
C GLY A 417 -15.12 -6.85 19.35
N ALA A 418 -16.46 -6.75 19.38
CA ALA A 418 -17.33 -7.70 18.74
C ALA A 418 -17.17 -7.63 17.22
N VAL A 419 -16.96 -8.80 16.62
CA VAL A 419 -16.86 -8.96 15.17
C VAL A 419 -18.15 -9.58 14.66
N SER A 420 -18.93 -8.82 13.89
CA SER A 420 -20.05 -9.35 13.12
C SER A 420 -19.62 -9.47 11.66
N THR A 421 -19.71 -10.66 11.12
CA THR A 421 -19.70 -10.85 9.67
C THR A 421 -21.15 -10.75 9.22
N ASP A 422 -21.55 -9.61 8.70
CA ASP A 422 -22.79 -9.53 7.94
C ASP A 422 -22.59 -10.41 6.71
N GLY A 423 -23.10 -11.64 6.77
CA GLY A 423 -22.90 -12.69 5.79
C GLY A 423 -23.59 -12.45 4.44
N ASN A 424 -23.59 -11.21 3.97
CA ASN A 424 -24.16 -10.82 2.69
C ASN A 424 -23.02 -10.68 1.68
N LEU A 425 -22.97 -11.66 0.77
CA LEU A 425 -22.07 -11.69 -0.38
C LEU A 425 -22.82 -11.10 -1.58
N PRO A 426 -22.48 -9.92 -2.07
CA PRO A 426 -22.97 -9.49 -3.37
C PRO A 426 -22.30 -10.33 -4.48
N VAL A 427 -23.01 -10.52 -5.56
CA VAL A 427 -22.60 -11.33 -6.70
C VAL A 427 -22.21 -10.40 -7.84
N SER A 428 -21.10 -10.68 -8.54
CA SER A 428 -20.82 -9.97 -9.78
C SER A 428 -21.83 -10.37 -10.87
N VAL A 429 -22.13 -9.45 -11.77
CA VAL A 429 -23.03 -9.72 -12.92
C VAL A 429 -22.49 -10.83 -13.79
N ASP A 430 -21.17 -10.86 -13.95
CA ASP A 430 -20.53 -11.86 -14.82
C ASP A 430 -20.63 -13.26 -14.21
N LEU A 431 -20.36 -13.40 -12.90
CA LEU A 431 -20.60 -14.65 -12.19
C LEU A 431 -22.07 -15.07 -12.24
N PHE A 432 -22.95 -14.13 -12.05
CA PHE A 432 -24.37 -14.39 -12.11
C PHE A 432 -24.82 -14.90 -13.49
N ASN A 433 -24.29 -14.30 -14.57
CA ASN A 433 -24.52 -14.75 -15.94
C ASN A 433 -23.88 -16.12 -16.23
N GLU A 434 -22.68 -16.37 -15.69
CA GLU A 434 -21.96 -17.64 -15.83
C GLU A 434 -22.64 -18.79 -15.10
N LEU A 435 -23.06 -18.58 -13.84
CA LEU A 435 -23.83 -19.55 -13.05
C LEU A 435 -25.17 -19.96 -13.70
N ARG A 436 -25.68 -19.12 -14.58
CA ARG A 436 -26.95 -19.36 -15.30
C ARG A 436 -26.76 -19.99 -16.68
N GLY A 437 -25.52 -20.13 -17.17
CA GLY A 437 -25.29 -20.63 -18.53
C GLY A 437 -26.07 -19.84 -19.59
N GLY A 438 -26.26 -18.53 -19.39
CA GLY A 438 -26.98 -17.63 -20.28
C GLY A 438 -28.53 -17.79 -20.27
N ARG A 439 -29.11 -18.58 -19.35
CA ARG A 439 -30.59 -18.79 -19.27
C ARG A 439 -31.26 -17.64 -18.49
N PRO A 440 -32.47 -17.20 -18.90
CA PRO A 440 -33.29 -16.25 -18.13
C PRO A 440 -33.68 -16.83 -16.76
N MET A 441 -33.66 -16.01 -15.69
CA MET A 441 -34.12 -16.40 -14.36
C MET A 441 -35.61 -16.73 -14.33
N ALA A 442 -35.95 -17.74 -13.57
CA ALA A 442 -37.36 -17.95 -13.21
C ALA A 442 -37.84 -16.84 -12.27
N SER A 443 -39.11 -16.49 -12.32
CA SER A 443 -39.69 -15.41 -11.52
C SER A 443 -39.51 -15.60 -10.00
N THR A 444 -39.50 -16.85 -9.54
CA THR A 444 -39.24 -17.23 -8.14
C THR A 444 -37.79 -16.97 -7.71
N GLU A 445 -36.83 -17.29 -8.56
CA GLU A 445 -35.40 -17.02 -8.30
C GLU A 445 -35.11 -15.52 -8.31
N LEU A 446 -35.76 -14.76 -9.20
CA LEU A 446 -35.72 -13.29 -9.24
C LEU A 446 -36.24 -12.69 -7.94
N SER A 447 -37.34 -13.17 -7.39
CA SER A 447 -37.93 -12.66 -6.16
C SER A 447 -37.07 -12.95 -4.93
N GLU A 448 -36.45 -14.13 -4.84
CA GLU A 448 -35.52 -14.47 -3.75
C GLU A 448 -34.24 -13.64 -3.84
N TYR A 449 -33.74 -13.40 -5.04
CA TYR A 449 -32.56 -12.58 -5.27
C TYR A 449 -32.82 -11.09 -4.99
N ALA A 450 -33.99 -10.58 -5.43
CA ALA A 450 -34.43 -9.23 -5.14
C ALA A 450 -34.61 -9.01 -3.63
N LYS A 451 -35.14 -10.01 -2.90
CA LYS A 451 -35.22 -9.92 -1.42
C LYS A 451 -33.86 -9.91 -0.74
N LEU A 452 -32.90 -10.70 -1.21
CA LEU A 452 -31.52 -10.71 -0.74
C LEU A 452 -30.83 -9.37 -1.00
N LEU A 453 -31.04 -8.77 -2.16
CA LEU A 453 -30.51 -7.45 -2.52
C LEU A 453 -31.22 -6.35 -1.73
N SER A 454 -32.54 -6.43 -1.52
CA SER A 454 -33.31 -5.45 -0.75
C SER A 454 -32.85 -5.37 0.70
N ASP A 455 -32.62 -6.50 1.37
CA ASP A 455 -32.08 -6.54 2.74
C ASP A 455 -30.67 -5.94 2.80
N TYR A 456 -29.94 -6.00 1.70
CA TYR A 456 -28.62 -5.42 1.54
C TYR A 456 -28.68 -3.92 1.20
N GLU A 457 -29.62 -3.51 0.36
CA GLU A 457 -29.80 -2.15 -0.17
C GLU A 457 -30.00 -1.10 0.92
N VAL A 458 -30.83 -1.42 1.93
CA VAL A 458 -31.09 -0.54 3.07
C VAL A 458 -29.80 -0.12 3.78
N LYS A 459 -28.77 -0.97 3.77
CA LYS A 459 -27.49 -0.72 4.45
C LYS A 459 -26.42 -0.13 3.55
N CYS A 460 -26.46 -0.36 2.25
CA CYS A 460 -25.37 0.00 1.32
C CYS A 460 -25.75 1.01 0.23
N TYR A 461 -27.02 1.29 0.05
CA TYR A 461 -27.55 2.22 -0.96
C TYR A 461 -26.82 3.57 -1.02
N GLY A 462 -26.66 4.23 0.12
CA GLY A 462 -25.99 5.52 0.17
C GLY A 462 -24.50 5.50 -0.19
N LYS A 463 -23.82 4.35 -0.07
CA LYS A 463 -22.42 4.17 -0.44
C LYS A 463 -22.30 3.91 -1.96
N PHE A 464 -23.17 3.07 -2.49
CA PHE A 464 -23.21 2.76 -3.92
C PHE A 464 -23.60 4.00 -4.74
N THR A 465 -24.60 4.75 -4.30
CA THR A 465 -25.00 6.03 -4.92
C THR A 465 -23.82 7.01 -4.96
N ARG A 466 -23.13 7.22 -3.84
CA ARG A 466 -21.94 8.09 -3.78
C ARG A 466 -20.80 7.61 -4.67
N PHE A 467 -20.63 6.32 -4.81
CA PHE A 467 -19.67 5.73 -5.74
C PHE A 467 -20.01 6.05 -7.18
N LEU A 468 -21.25 5.79 -7.63
CA LEU A 468 -21.70 6.09 -8.97
C LEU A 468 -21.55 7.58 -9.32
N MET A 469 -21.90 8.47 -8.39
CA MET A 469 -21.74 9.91 -8.55
C MET A 469 -20.28 10.32 -8.69
N ARG A 470 -19.41 9.79 -7.85
CA ARG A 470 -17.99 10.16 -7.81
C ARG A 470 -17.21 9.60 -9.01
N PHE A 471 -17.38 8.32 -9.32
CA PHE A 471 -16.56 7.64 -10.32
C PHE A 471 -17.09 7.74 -11.74
N TYR A 472 -18.41 7.78 -11.92
CA TYR A 472 -19.00 7.94 -13.24
C TYR A 472 -19.42 9.36 -13.55
N LYS A 473 -19.16 10.32 -12.64
CA LYS A 473 -19.59 11.73 -12.75
C LYS A 473 -21.09 11.87 -13.07
N LEU A 474 -21.89 10.92 -12.59
CA LEU A 474 -23.33 10.92 -12.79
C LEU A 474 -23.98 11.93 -11.83
N SER A 475 -24.93 12.73 -12.33
CA SER A 475 -25.71 13.62 -11.48
C SER A 475 -26.70 12.84 -10.62
N ASP A 476 -27.12 13.42 -9.48
CA ASP A 476 -28.15 12.87 -8.59
C ASP A 476 -29.40 12.39 -9.32
N ASN A 477 -29.86 13.19 -10.31
CA ASN A 477 -31.05 12.90 -11.09
C ASN A 477 -30.86 11.66 -11.99
N VAL A 478 -29.66 11.46 -12.54
CA VAL A 478 -29.34 10.29 -13.35
C VAL A 478 -29.26 9.06 -12.47
N VAL A 479 -28.57 9.16 -11.35
CA VAL A 479 -28.46 8.07 -10.37
C VAL A 479 -29.83 7.70 -9.83
N ALA A 480 -30.64 8.68 -9.42
CA ALA A 480 -32.01 8.45 -8.96
C ALA A 480 -32.89 7.76 -10.00
N LYS A 481 -32.80 8.14 -11.27
CA LYS A 481 -33.60 7.54 -12.37
C LYS A 481 -33.32 6.03 -12.53
N TYR A 482 -32.10 5.58 -12.27
CA TYR A 482 -31.70 4.19 -12.49
C TYR A 482 -31.74 3.34 -11.22
N ILE A 483 -31.70 3.93 -10.04
CA ILE A 483 -31.63 3.22 -8.76
C ILE A 483 -32.96 3.25 -7.97
N THR A 484 -33.84 4.21 -8.22
CA THR A 484 -35.10 4.37 -7.47
C THR A 484 -36.28 3.53 -7.96
N ASN A 485 -36.14 2.75 -9.01
CA ASN A 485 -37.16 1.80 -9.33
C ASN A 485 -37.21 0.70 -8.27
N LYS A 486 -38.40 0.35 -7.79
CA LYS A 486 -38.73 -0.54 -6.67
C LYS A 486 -38.14 -1.96 -6.76
N ASP A 487 -37.37 -2.23 -7.77
CA ASP A 487 -36.70 -3.49 -8.02
C ASP A 487 -35.17 -3.24 -8.02
N ALA A 488 -34.52 -3.58 -6.92
CA ALA A 488 -33.08 -3.49 -6.75
C ALA A 488 -32.30 -4.21 -7.86
N PHE A 489 -32.87 -5.28 -8.40
CA PHE A 489 -32.30 -6.05 -9.49
C PHE A 489 -32.47 -5.35 -10.85
N GLY A 490 -33.62 -4.72 -11.09
CA GLY A 490 -33.83 -3.87 -12.28
C GLY A 490 -32.87 -2.69 -12.32
N GLY A 491 -32.64 -2.03 -11.21
CA GLY A 491 -31.63 -0.96 -11.07
C GLY A 491 -30.21 -1.43 -11.36
N PHE A 492 -29.87 -2.62 -10.94
CA PHE A 492 -28.56 -3.21 -11.16
C PHE A 492 -28.32 -3.66 -12.62
N LEU A 493 -29.32 -4.20 -13.30
CA LEU A 493 -29.25 -4.54 -14.72
C LEU A 493 -29.21 -3.27 -15.60
N GLN A 494 -29.93 -2.22 -15.21
CA GLN A 494 -29.87 -0.92 -15.87
C GLN A 494 -28.51 -0.25 -15.71
N TRP A 495 -27.82 -0.46 -14.57
CA TRP A 495 -26.45 -0.02 -14.39
C TRP A 495 -25.47 -0.65 -15.40
N LYS A 496 -25.66 -1.91 -15.78
CA LYS A 496 -24.88 -2.54 -16.84
C LYS A 496 -25.04 -1.80 -18.19
N SER A 497 -26.26 -1.35 -18.51
CA SER A 497 -26.53 -0.60 -19.74
C SER A 497 -25.94 0.82 -19.74
N LEU A 498 -25.75 1.43 -18.57
CA LEU A 498 -25.05 2.72 -18.45
C LEU A 498 -23.55 2.60 -18.74
N ARG A 499 -22.95 1.44 -18.51
CA ARG A 499 -21.55 1.16 -18.82
C ARG A 499 -21.27 1.12 -20.33
N GLU A 500 -22.25 0.79 -21.14
CA GLU A 500 -22.15 0.71 -22.61
C GLU A 500 -22.34 2.10 -23.27
N VAL A 501 -22.79 3.07 -22.50
CA VAL A 501 -23.13 4.44 -22.97
C VAL A 501 -22.13 5.49 -22.43
N ALA A 502 -21.32 5.18 -21.44
CA ALA A 502 -20.28 6.04 -20.85
C ALA A 502 -18.88 5.59 -21.25
#